data_f4424f4abf0b131008b7a7903fc7ce3c
#
_entry.id   f4424f4abf0b131008b7a7903fc7ce3c
#
_cell.length_a   1.000
_cell.length_b   1.000
_cell.length_c   1.000
_cell.angle_alpha   90.00
_cell.angle_beta   90.00
_cell.angle_gamma   90.00
#
_symmetry.space_group_name_H-M   'P 1'
#
loop_
_entity.id
_entity.type
_entity.pdbx_description
1 polymer ?
#
loop_
_entity_poly.entity_id
_entity_poly.type
_entity_poly.pdbx_seq_one_letter_code
_entity_poly.pdbx_strand_id
1 'polypeptide(L)'
;DDGDLLGINKPSGLPVMPGGGFLRHTLTALLEPTGARPVHRLGRFTSGLQVCARTPQTRALWSKQFRPDGGCCKVYQAWSQRVPGLELGRCLTVTADVVERPHPLLGWIWGPEPFDNAPIRKRLSAHSELVLLERTAEGDRLQVTITTGRPHQIRIHLAQLDSPLLGDPLYLRDRKIASTATPGNGGYWLHAWRLSCLPHLEETTFQVDPPIWGDQAFRNSIKREK
;
A
#
# COMPACT_ATOMS: atom_id res chain seq x y z
N ASP A 1 -6.52 -9.08 18.95
CA ASP A 1 -7.80 -8.61 19.48
C ASP A 1 -7.63 -8.28 20.96
N ASP A 2 -7.85 -7.04 21.36
CA ASP A 2 -7.81 -6.58 22.75
C ASP A 2 -9.21 -6.19 23.26
N GLY A 3 -10.26 -6.61 22.61
CA GLY A 3 -11.65 -6.31 22.94
C GLY A 3 -12.24 -5.16 22.13
N ASP A 4 -11.51 -4.08 21.86
CA ASP A 4 -11.99 -2.93 21.07
C ASP A 4 -11.21 -2.75 19.76
N LEU A 5 -9.93 -3.10 19.76
CA LEU A 5 -9.05 -3.02 18.60
C LEU A 5 -8.78 -4.40 18.02
N LEU A 6 -8.83 -4.53 16.69
CA LEU A 6 -8.48 -5.74 15.97
C LEU A 6 -7.35 -5.46 14.99
N GLY A 7 -6.25 -6.19 15.12
CA GLY A 7 -5.22 -6.34 14.08
C GLY A 7 -5.56 -7.55 13.20
N ILE A 8 -5.72 -7.32 11.91
CA ILE A 8 -6.13 -8.36 10.96
C ILE A 8 -5.03 -8.54 9.93
N ASN A 9 -4.61 -9.78 9.71
CA ASN A 9 -3.79 -10.10 8.55
C ASN A 9 -4.69 -10.20 7.30
N LYS A 10 -4.84 -9.09 6.58
CA LYS A 10 -5.66 -9.05 5.38
C LYS A 10 -4.97 -9.80 4.24
N PRO A 11 -5.62 -10.77 3.59
CA PRO A 11 -5.06 -11.40 2.40
C PRO A 11 -4.98 -10.41 1.23
N SER A 12 -4.08 -10.67 0.28
CA SER A 12 -4.08 -10.02 -1.03
C SER A 12 -5.37 -10.36 -1.77
N GLY A 13 -5.87 -9.45 -2.61
CA GLY A 13 -7.10 -9.62 -3.38
C GLY A 13 -8.38 -9.18 -2.68
N LEU A 14 -8.43 -9.13 -1.33
CA LEU A 14 -9.60 -8.72 -0.57
C LEU A 14 -9.71 -7.18 -0.45
N PRO A 15 -10.75 -6.55 -1.02
CA PRO A 15 -11.01 -5.13 -0.80
C PRO A 15 -11.36 -4.85 0.67
N VAL A 16 -10.93 -3.70 1.19
CA VAL A 16 -11.28 -3.29 2.57
C VAL A 16 -12.72 -2.79 2.63
N MET A 17 -13.15 -1.98 1.68
CA MET A 17 -14.45 -1.30 1.66
C MET A 17 -15.22 -1.69 0.39
N PRO A 18 -16.57 -1.62 0.42
CA PRO A 18 -17.38 -1.73 -0.78
C PRO A 18 -17.00 -0.69 -1.83
N GLY A 19 -16.97 -1.10 -3.10
CA GLY A 19 -16.64 -0.25 -4.24
C GLY A 19 -16.11 -1.04 -5.43
N GLY A 20 -16.07 -0.45 -6.61
CA GLY A 20 -15.49 -1.07 -7.81
C GLY A 20 -16.11 -2.42 -8.18
N GLY A 21 -17.43 -2.62 -7.95
CA GLY A 21 -18.14 -3.88 -8.22
C GLY A 21 -18.12 -4.89 -7.06
N PHE A 22 -17.34 -4.65 -6.01
CA PHE A 22 -17.31 -5.48 -4.80
C PHE A 22 -18.25 -4.89 -3.74
N LEU A 23 -19.41 -5.54 -3.51
CA LEU A 23 -20.37 -5.08 -2.50
C LEU A 23 -20.33 -5.94 -1.23
N ARG A 24 -20.29 -7.26 -1.36
CA ARG A 24 -20.38 -8.22 -0.26
C ARG A 24 -19.05 -8.88 0.09
N HIS A 25 -18.16 -9.08 -0.87
CA HIS A 25 -16.85 -9.68 -0.66
C HIS A 25 -15.80 -8.62 -0.29
N THR A 26 -15.96 -8.01 0.88
CA THR A 26 -15.05 -6.99 1.42
C THR A 26 -14.75 -7.28 2.89
N LEU A 27 -13.62 -6.78 3.37
CA LEU A 27 -13.26 -6.91 4.79
C LEU A 27 -14.35 -6.32 5.69
N THR A 28 -14.91 -5.17 5.32
CA THR A 28 -15.99 -4.54 6.08
C THR A 28 -17.24 -5.44 6.21
N ALA A 29 -17.60 -6.13 5.12
CA ALA A 29 -18.75 -7.08 5.17
C ALA A 29 -18.45 -8.31 6.02
N LEU A 30 -17.23 -8.85 5.94
CA LEU A 30 -16.80 -9.99 6.78
C LEU A 30 -16.76 -9.63 8.26
N LEU A 31 -16.47 -8.36 8.61
CA LEU A 31 -16.42 -7.90 10.00
C LEU A 31 -17.76 -7.45 10.55
N GLU A 32 -18.81 -7.38 9.73
CA GLU A 32 -20.13 -6.90 10.17
C GLU A 32 -20.66 -7.58 11.44
N PRO A 33 -20.56 -8.93 11.61
CA PRO A 33 -20.99 -9.59 12.83
C PRO A 33 -20.23 -9.19 14.09
N THR A 34 -19.02 -8.66 13.95
CA THR A 34 -18.15 -8.24 15.08
C THR A 34 -18.38 -6.78 15.50
N GLY A 35 -19.10 -6.00 14.71
CA GLY A 35 -19.24 -4.54 14.86
C GLY A 35 -18.00 -3.74 14.49
N ALA A 36 -16.87 -4.39 14.23
CA ALA A 36 -15.60 -3.72 13.92
C ALA A 36 -15.63 -3.04 12.55
N ARG A 37 -14.97 -1.89 12.46
CA ARG A 37 -14.82 -1.11 11.22
C ARG A 37 -13.35 -0.69 11.03
N PRO A 38 -12.87 -0.64 9.78
CA PRO A 38 -11.51 -0.21 9.49
C PRO A 38 -11.22 1.23 9.94
N VAL A 39 -10.05 1.45 10.53
CA VAL A 39 -9.54 2.79 10.88
C VAL A 39 -8.67 3.40 9.78
N HIS A 40 -8.16 2.58 8.89
CA HIS A 40 -7.43 2.98 7.66
C HIS A 40 -7.76 1.99 6.53
N ARG A 41 -7.18 2.22 5.33
CA ARG A 41 -7.44 1.35 4.18
C ARG A 41 -6.14 0.88 3.55
N LEU A 42 -6.01 -0.42 3.34
CA LEU A 42 -5.04 -1.01 2.42
C LEU A 42 -5.64 -1.12 1.03
N GLY A 43 -4.80 -1.05 0.01
CA GLY A 43 -5.21 -1.38 -1.36
C GLY A 43 -5.70 -2.84 -1.46
N ARG A 44 -6.51 -3.15 -2.46
CA ARG A 44 -7.08 -4.50 -2.64
C ARG A 44 -6.01 -5.58 -2.59
N PHE A 45 -4.92 -5.40 -3.34
CA PHE A 45 -3.83 -6.37 -3.44
C PHE A 45 -2.68 -6.15 -2.43
N THR A 46 -2.72 -5.09 -1.63
CA THR A 46 -1.84 -4.96 -0.47
C THR A 46 -2.31 -5.91 0.61
N SER A 47 -1.48 -6.88 0.97
CA SER A 47 -1.72 -7.78 2.10
C SER A 47 -1.24 -7.21 3.42
N GLY A 48 -1.52 -7.87 4.53
CA GLY A 48 -0.93 -7.60 5.83
C GLY A 48 -1.80 -6.82 6.79
N LEU A 49 -1.17 -6.10 7.68
CA LEU A 49 -1.78 -5.52 8.87
C LEU A 49 -2.81 -4.44 8.56
N GLN A 50 -4.07 -4.78 8.78
CA GLN A 50 -5.22 -3.89 8.72
C GLN A 50 -5.79 -3.72 10.12
N VAL A 51 -5.80 -2.50 10.64
CA VAL A 51 -6.38 -2.21 11.96
C VAL A 51 -7.85 -1.82 11.81
N CYS A 52 -8.67 -2.36 12.70
CA CYS A 52 -10.09 -2.09 12.82
C CYS A 52 -10.45 -1.79 14.27
N ALA A 53 -11.55 -1.07 14.52
CA ALA A 53 -12.04 -0.78 15.85
C ALA A 53 -13.55 -1.00 15.93
N ARG A 54 -14.02 -1.47 17.11
CA ARG A 54 -15.45 -1.74 17.36
C ARG A 54 -16.22 -0.48 17.71
N THR A 55 -15.66 0.37 18.56
CA THR A 55 -16.38 1.57 19.00
C THR A 55 -16.13 2.77 18.08
N PRO A 56 -17.08 3.70 17.91
CA PRO A 56 -16.89 4.93 17.18
C PRO A 56 -15.76 5.80 17.75
N GLN A 57 -15.60 5.81 19.08
CA GLN A 57 -14.60 6.60 19.79
C GLN A 57 -13.19 6.13 19.45
N THR A 58 -12.91 4.83 19.62
CA THR A 58 -11.61 4.23 19.26
C THR A 58 -11.35 4.37 17.77
N ARG A 59 -12.37 4.19 16.93
CA ARG A 59 -12.23 4.39 15.49
C ARG A 59 -11.83 5.81 15.13
N ALA A 60 -12.44 6.83 15.75
CA ALA A 60 -12.08 8.23 15.51
C ALA A 60 -10.65 8.53 15.96
N LEU A 61 -10.26 8.07 17.16
CA LEU A 61 -8.91 8.22 17.72
C LEU A 61 -7.86 7.61 16.77
N TRP A 62 -8.05 6.34 16.41
CA TRP A 62 -7.07 5.63 15.58
C TRP A 62 -7.04 6.14 14.13
N SER A 63 -8.18 6.47 13.54
CA SER A 63 -8.18 7.04 12.17
C SER A 63 -7.40 8.34 12.09
N LYS A 64 -7.36 9.15 13.16
CA LYS A 64 -6.54 10.37 13.24
C LYS A 64 -5.06 10.03 13.16
N GLN A 65 -4.61 8.94 13.79
CA GLN A 65 -3.19 8.54 13.80
C GLN A 65 -2.68 8.11 12.42
N PHE A 66 -3.55 7.58 11.57
CA PHE A 66 -3.19 7.18 10.21
C PHE A 66 -3.13 8.32 9.19
N ARG A 67 -3.54 9.53 9.60
CA ARG A 67 -3.39 10.73 8.76
C ARG A 67 -1.91 11.14 8.65
N PRO A 68 -1.54 11.97 7.66
CA PRO A 68 -0.16 12.41 7.49
C PRO A 68 0.45 13.14 8.69
N ASP A 69 -0.39 13.79 9.49
CA ASP A 69 -0.07 14.51 10.72
C ASP A 69 -0.30 13.69 12.00
N GLY A 70 -0.69 12.43 11.85
CA GLY A 70 -1.11 11.59 12.98
C GLY A 70 0.02 10.85 13.71
N GLY A 71 1.23 10.85 13.18
CA GLY A 71 2.41 10.27 13.84
C GLY A 71 2.60 8.76 13.66
N CYS A 72 1.62 8.00 13.18
CA CYS A 72 1.76 6.56 12.97
C CYS A 72 2.84 6.25 11.92
N CYS A 73 3.86 5.51 12.31
CA CYS A 73 4.88 4.97 11.42
C CYS A 73 4.38 3.67 10.78
N LYS A 74 4.30 3.65 9.46
CA LYS A 74 3.81 2.52 8.65
C LYS A 74 4.95 1.91 7.88
N VAL A 75 5.29 0.66 8.18
CA VAL A 75 6.37 -0.08 7.53
C VAL A 75 5.80 -1.20 6.70
N TYR A 76 6.24 -1.26 5.46
CA TYR A 76 5.84 -2.26 4.48
C TYR A 76 7.03 -3.10 4.04
N GLN A 77 6.78 -4.30 3.58
CA GLN A 77 7.72 -5.03 2.72
C GLN A 77 7.17 -5.04 1.29
N ALA A 78 8.07 -4.89 0.33
CA ALA A 78 7.73 -4.79 -1.08
C ALA A 78 8.75 -5.56 -1.92
N TRP A 79 8.33 -6.15 -3.03
CA TRP A 79 9.20 -6.58 -4.11
C TRP A 79 9.03 -5.65 -5.30
N SER A 80 10.14 -5.09 -5.76
CA SER A 80 10.17 -4.19 -6.90
C SER A 80 11.16 -4.67 -7.95
N GLN A 81 11.11 -4.08 -9.12
CA GLN A 81 12.24 -4.14 -10.03
C GLN A 81 13.46 -3.51 -9.35
N ARG A 82 14.65 -3.83 -9.86
CA ARG A 82 15.92 -3.35 -9.26
C ARG A 82 15.93 -1.84 -9.13
N VAL A 83 16.21 -1.33 -7.93
CA VAL A 83 16.36 0.10 -7.66
C VAL A 83 17.80 0.51 -7.98
N PRO A 84 18.00 1.38 -9.00
CA PRO A 84 19.35 1.82 -9.39
C PRO A 84 20.07 2.52 -8.24
N GLY A 85 21.33 2.20 -8.02
CA GLY A 85 22.17 2.85 -7.02
C GLY A 85 21.86 2.52 -5.56
N LEU A 86 20.81 1.74 -5.26
CA LEU A 86 20.50 1.34 -3.90
C LEU A 86 21.30 0.07 -3.53
N GLU A 87 22.09 0.16 -2.45
CA GLU A 87 22.92 -0.92 -1.93
C GLU A 87 22.25 -1.60 -0.73
N LEU A 88 22.67 -2.84 -0.46
CA LEU A 88 22.13 -3.64 0.65
C LEU A 88 22.28 -2.91 1.98
N GLY A 89 21.19 -2.82 2.75
CA GLY A 89 21.16 -2.13 4.05
C GLY A 89 21.21 -0.61 3.97
N ARG A 90 21.39 -0.01 2.79
CA ARG A 90 21.37 1.44 2.62
C ARG A 90 19.95 1.97 2.54
N CYS A 91 19.76 3.17 3.06
CA CYS A 91 18.49 3.90 3.02
C CYS A 91 18.50 4.90 1.86
N LEU A 92 17.43 4.89 1.10
CA LEU A 92 17.12 5.89 0.06
C LEU A 92 15.83 6.61 0.45
N THR A 93 15.92 7.93 0.56
CA THR A 93 14.74 8.78 0.80
C THR A 93 14.14 9.22 -0.52
N VAL A 94 12.81 9.06 -0.63
CA VAL A 94 12.01 9.52 -1.76
C VAL A 94 11.05 10.59 -1.28
N THR A 95 11.32 11.83 -1.64
CA THR A 95 10.43 12.98 -1.41
C THR A 95 9.91 13.43 -2.76
N ALA A 96 8.70 13.02 -3.10
CA ALA A 96 8.09 13.31 -4.39
C ALA A 96 6.57 13.39 -4.25
N ASP A 97 5.94 14.27 -5.03
CA ASP A 97 4.50 14.40 -5.02
C ASP A 97 3.82 13.18 -5.68
N VAL A 98 2.70 12.77 -5.11
CA VAL A 98 1.70 12.00 -5.84
C VAL A 98 0.70 12.97 -6.44
N VAL A 99 0.43 12.84 -7.74
CA VAL A 99 -0.38 13.80 -8.48
C VAL A 99 -1.64 13.16 -9.07
N GLU A 100 -2.70 13.94 -9.15
CA GLU A 100 -3.93 13.52 -9.82
C GLU A 100 -3.85 13.94 -11.29
N ARG A 101 -3.80 12.96 -12.19
CA ARG A 101 -3.55 13.12 -13.62
C ARG A 101 -4.58 12.37 -14.47
N PRO A 102 -4.71 12.70 -15.77
CA PRO A 102 -5.69 12.07 -16.65
C PRO A 102 -5.46 10.55 -16.79
N HIS A 103 -6.58 9.83 -16.92
CA HIS A 103 -6.60 8.41 -17.26
C HIS A 103 -7.79 8.09 -18.17
N PRO A 104 -7.61 7.35 -19.27
CA PRO A 104 -8.63 7.18 -20.30
C PRO A 104 -9.89 6.46 -19.79
N LEU A 105 -9.76 5.52 -18.84
CA LEU A 105 -10.90 4.77 -18.30
C LEU A 105 -11.60 5.45 -17.12
N LEU A 106 -10.88 6.26 -16.33
CA LEU A 106 -11.37 6.79 -15.05
C LEU A 106 -11.45 8.31 -15.00
N GLY A 107 -11.10 8.98 -16.10
CA GLY A 107 -10.95 10.42 -16.16
C GLY A 107 -9.71 10.89 -15.38
N TRP A 108 -9.67 10.70 -14.07
CA TRP A 108 -8.54 11.11 -13.21
C TRP A 108 -8.12 10.02 -12.25
N ILE A 109 -6.80 9.82 -12.11
CA ILE A 109 -6.22 8.91 -11.11
C ILE A 109 -4.98 9.52 -10.45
N TRP A 110 -4.65 9.01 -9.27
CA TRP A 110 -3.36 9.29 -8.64
C TRP A 110 -2.24 8.57 -9.38
N GLY A 111 -1.11 9.26 -9.59
CA GLY A 111 0.04 8.72 -10.29
C GLY A 111 1.33 9.50 -10.04
N PRO A 112 2.43 9.08 -10.64
CA PRO A 112 3.67 9.83 -10.66
C PRO A 112 3.50 11.14 -11.44
N GLU A 113 4.31 12.15 -11.10
CA GLU A 113 4.38 13.36 -11.90
C GLU A 113 4.84 13.02 -13.33
N PRO A 114 4.08 13.42 -14.36
CA PRO A 114 4.40 13.08 -15.74
C PRO A 114 5.64 13.83 -16.22
N PHE A 115 6.38 13.24 -17.15
CA PHE A 115 7.47 13.94 -17.85
C PHE A 115 6.96 14.86 -18.98
N ASP A 116 5.81 14.51 -19.56
CA ASP A 116 5.09 15.37 -20.49
C ASP A 116 4.25 16.40 -19.69
N ASN A 117 3.90 17.49 -20.31
CA ASN A 117 3.10 18.54 -19.65
C ASN A 117 1.62 18.14 -19.48
N ALA A 118 1.34 16.88 -19.20
CA ALA A 118 -0.03 16.42 -18.94
C ALA A 118 -0.65 17.19 -17.76
N PRO A 119 -1.92 17.56 -17.82
CA PRO A 119 -2.55 18.37 -16.78
C PRO A 119 -2.55 17.66 -15.43
N ILE A 120 -2.30 18.41 -14.37
CA ILE A 120 -2.33 17.96 -12.98
C ILE A 120 -3.44 18.71 -12.25
N ARG A 121 -4.40 17.97 -11.68
CA ARG A 121 -5.53 18.56 -10.93
C ARG A 121 -5.21 18.77 -9.45
N LYS A 122 -4.44 17.86 -8.85
CA LYS A 122 -4.03 17.93 -7.44
C LYS A 122 -2.62 17.42 -7.25
N ARG A 123 -1.94 17.94 -6.24
CA ARG A 123 -0.63 17.49 -5.75
C ARG A 123 -0.71 17.19 -4.26
N LEU A 124 -0.12 16.10 -3.83
CA LEU A 124 0.00 15.73 -2.43
C LEU A 124 1.46 15.37 -2.16
N SER A 125 2.11 16.17 -1.33
CA SER A 125 3.45 15.87 -0.86
C SER A 125 3.49 14.50 -0.18
N ALA A 126 4.48 13.69 -0.52
CA ALA A 126 4.64 12.35 0.00
C ALA A 126 6.10 12.06 0.32
N HIS A 127 6.32 11.26 1.37
CA HIS A 127 7.64 10.90 1.85
C HIS A 127 7.71 9.40 2.13
N SER A 128 8.72 8.75 1.57
CA SER A 128 9.01 7.33 1.78
C SER A 128 10.50 7.11 1.99
N GLU A 129 10.84 6.18 2.86
CA GLU A 129 12.21 5.69 3.05
C GLU A 129 12.27 4.24 2.61
N LEU A 130 13.24 3.91 1.78
CA LEU A 130 13.46 2.58 1.21
C LEU A 130 14.77 2.01 1.76
N VAL A 131 14.73 0.79 2.28
CA VAL A 131 15.94 0.04 2.66
C VAL A 131 15.97 -1.25 1.87
N LEU A 132 17.06 -1.53 1.17
CA LEU A 132 17.24 -2.78 0.45
C LEU A 132 17.55 -3.90 1.45
N LEU A 133 16.64 -4.87 1.55
CA LEU A 133 16.78 -6.05 2.40
C LEU A 133 17.45 -7.23 1.67
N GLU A 134 17.18 -7.36 0.38
CA GLU A 134 17.65 -8.48 -0.42
C GLU A 134 17.61 -8.11 -1.92
N ARG A 135 18.57 -8.62 -2.68
CA ARG A 135 18.61 -8.48 -4.14
C ARG A 135 18.74 -9.84 -4.79
N THR A 136 17.84 -10.12 -5.71
CA THR A 136 17.82 -11.38 -6.50
C THR A 136 17.82 -11.08 -8.00
N ALA A 137 17.75 -12.13 -8.80
CA ALA A 137 17.60 -12.01 -10.26
C ALA A 137 16.22 -11.43 -10.64
N GLU A 138 15.18 -11.72 -9.84
CA GLU A 138 13.80 -11.24 -10.07
C GLU A 138 13.62 -9.76 -9.70
N GLY A 139 14.39 -9.24 -8.73
CA GLY A 139 14.26 -7.88 -8.26
C GLY A 139 14.82 -7.63 -6.87
N ASP A 140 14.37 -6.53 -6.27
CA ASP A 140 14.77 -6.07 -4.96
C ASP A 140 13.63 -6.25 -3.93
N ARG A 141 13.95 -6.88 -2.79
CA ARG A 141 13.07 -6.88 -1.62
C ARG A 141 13.41 -5.67 -0.75
N LEU A 142 12.42 -4.85 -0.53
CA LEU A 142 12.57 -3.57 0.16
C LEU A 142 11.77 -3.54 1.45
N GLN A 143 12.32 -2.93 2.49
CA GLN A 143 11.53 -2.32 3.55
C GLN A 143 11.17 -0.90 3.11
N VAL A 144 9.92 -0.53 3.22
CA VAL A 144 9.43 0.80 2.88
C VAL A 144 8.72 1.41 4.08
N THR A 145 9.28 2.49 4.61
CA THR A 145 8.67 3.26 5.70
C THR A 145 7.99 4.50 5.14
N ILE A 146 6.73 4.72 5.53
CA ILE A 146 6.00 5.93 5.14
C ILE A 146 5.43 6.64 6.37
N THR A 147 5.58 7.95 6.40
CA THR A 147 4.95 8.84 7.39
C THR A 147 3.68 9.49 6.83
N THR A 148 3.65 9.73 5.54
CA THR A 148 2.45 10.15 4.80
C THR A 148 1.66 8.91 4.33
N GLY A 149 0.37 8.96 4.22
CA GLY A 149 -0.46 7.84 3.73
C GLY A 149 -1.21 8.24 2.46
N ARG A 150 -0.48 8.70 1.42
CA ARG A 150 -1.10 9.16 0.17
C ARG A 150 -1.61 7.99 -0.67
N PRO A 151 -2.64 8.20 -1.50
CA PRO A 151 -3.14 7.14 -2.38
C PRO A 151 -2.03 6.53 -3.23
N HIS A 152 -1.89 5.22 -3.20
CA HIS A 152 -0.92 4.40 -3.94
C HIS A 152 0.55 4.83 -3.79
N GLN A 153 0.90 5.55 -2.71
CA GLN A 153 2.19 6.21 -2.52
C GLN A 153 3.39 5.31 -2.85
N ILE A 154 3.48 4.12 -2.26
CA ILE A 154 4.62 3.21 -2.45
C ILE A 154 4.73 2.77 -3.92
N ARG A 155 3.61 2.42 -4.55
CA ARG A 155 3.55 2.02 -5.96
C ARG A 155 4.05 3.15 -6.86
N ILE A 156 3.60 4.38 -6.59
CA ILE A 156 3.95 5.58 -7.35
C ILE A 156 5.43 5.94 -7.15
N HIS A 157 5.91 5.97 -5.90
CA HIS A 157 7.31 6.30 -5.61
C HIS A 157 8.29 5.33 -6.26
N LEU A 158 7.99 4.02 -6.22
CA LEU A 158 8.82 3.02 -6.89
C LEU A 158 8.80 3.17 -8.42
N ALA A 159 7.64 3.50 -9.02
CA ALA A 159 7.57 3.81 -10.44
C ALA A 159 8.34 5.09 -10.81
N GLN A 160 8.38 6.09 -9.92
CA GLN A 160 9.19 7.31 -10.10
C GLN A 160 10.70 7.03 -10.07
N LEU A 161 11.12 5.99 -9.35
CA LEU A 161 12.50 5.51 -9.33
C LEU A 161 12.81 4.53 -10.50
N ASP A 162 11.92 4.41 -11.45
CA ASP A 162 11.99 3.46 -12.55
C ASP A 162 12.05 1.98 -12.13
N SER A 163 11.55 1.71 -10.95
CA SER A 163 11.60 0.42 -10.26
C SER A 163 10.22 0.00 -9.73
N PRO A 164 9.19 -0.08 -10.59
CA PRO A 164 7.83 -0.40 -10.15
C PRO A 164 7.77 -1.72 -9.38
N LEU A 165 6.74 -1.91 -8.57
CA LEU A 165 6.49 -3.17 -7.87
C LEU A 165 6.39 -4.32 -8.85
N LEU A 166 6.93 -5.48 -8.47
CA LEU A 166 6.74 -6.69 -9.26
C LEU A 166 5.25 -7.02 -9.34
N GLY A 167 4.79 -7.27 -10.57
CA GLY A 167 3.39 -7.59 -10.86
C GLY A 167 2.44 -6.38 -10.86
N ASP A 168 2.94 -5.14 -10.75
CA ASP A 168 2.06 -3.97 -10.86
C ASP A 168 1.59 -3.75 -12.30
N PRO A 169 0.28 -3.87 -12.58
CA PRO A 169 -0.23 -3.71 -13.94
C PRO A 169 -0.46 -2.25 -14.32
N LEU A 170 -0.47 -1.33 -13.36
CA LEU A 170 -0.87 0.07 -13.57
C LEU A 170 0.33 1.01 -13.65
N TYR A 171 1.21 0.98 -12.64
CA TYR A 171 2.36 1.88 -12.55
C TYR A 171 3.59 1.21 -13.16
N LEU A 172 4.08 1.80 -14.23
CA LEU A 172 5.14 1.25 -15.06
C LEU A 172 6.41 2.08 -14.96
N ARG A 173 7.48 1.64 -15.62
CA ARG A 173 8.69 2.43 -15.82
C ARG A 173 8.42 3.73 -16.56
N ASP A 174 9.40 4.63 -16.57
CA ASP A 174 9.31 5.94 -17.21
C ASP A 174 8.13 6.79 -16.73
N ARG A 175 7.71 6.59 -15.47
CA ARG A 175 6.53 7.26 -14.88
C ARG A 175 5.25 7.07 -15.68
N LYS A 176 5.18 5.99 -16.48
CA LYS A 176 4.00 5.67 -17.29
C LYS A 176 2.91 5.05 -16.44
N ILE A 177 1.68 5.27 -16.88
CA ILE A 177 0.49 4.62 -16.35
C ILE A 177 -0.14 3.83 -17.49
N ALA A 178 -0.42 2.55 -17.24
CA ALA A 178 -1.08 1.71 -18.23
C ALA A 178 -2.50 2.21 -18.50
N SER A 179 -2.81 2.52 -19.74
CA SER A 179 -4.12 3.07 -20.16
C SER A 179 -5.27 2.08 -20.00
N THR A 180 -4.97 0.78 -19.96
CA THR A 180 -5.96 -0.31 -19.87
C THR A 180 -6.13 -0.87 -18.47
N ALA A 181 -5.31 -0.43 -17.50
CA ALA A 181 -5.38 -0.89 -16.13
C ALA A 181 -5.99 0.16 -15.20
N THR A 182 -6.55 -0.28 -14.08
CA THR A 182 -7.13 0.57 -13.05
C THR A 182 -6.43 0.36 -11.70
N PRO A 183 -6.59 1.27 -10.72
CA PRO A 183 -6.05 1.10 -9.37
C PRO A 183 -6.46 -0.19 -8.66
N GLY A 184 -7.61 -0.74 -9.03
CA GLY A 184 -8.13 -1.99 -8.51
C GLY A 184 -7.59 -3.25 -9.18
N ASN A 185 -6.86 -3.11 -10.30
CA ASN A 185 -6.15 -4.24 -10.90
C ASN A 185 -4.90 -4.57 -10.08
N GLY A 186 -4.56 -5.82 -10.01
CA GLY A 186 -3.60 -6.27 -9.05
C GLY A 186 -2.66 -7.34 -9.50
N GLY A 187 -1.95 -7.87 -8.54
CA GLY A 187 -0.85 -8.80 -8.69
C GLY A 187 0.45 -8.25 -8.12
N TYR A 188 0.49 -7.00 -7.68
CA TYR A 188 1.70 -6.39 -7.12
C TYR A 188 2.02 -6.92 -5.72
N TRP A 189 3.32 -7.01 -5.42
CA TRP A 189 3.85 -7.59 -4.20
C TRP A 189 4.15 -6.51 -3.17
N LEU A 190 3.16 -6.24 -2.30
CA LEU A 190 3.21 -5.25 -1.23
C LEU A 190 2.49 -5.77 0.01
N HIS A 191 3.17 -5.70 1.15
CA HIS A 191 2.66 -6.19 2.42
C HIS A 191 2.82 -5.12 3.52
N ALA A 192 1.73 -4.77 4.19
CA ALA A 192 1.74 -3.93 5.38
C ALA A 192 2.28 -4.77 6.55
N TRP A 193 3.56 -4.58 6.86
CA TRP A 193 4.29 -5.44 7.77
C TRP A 193 4.14 -5.01 9.21
N ARG A 194 4.39 -3.73 9.50
CA ARG A 194 4.49 -3.23 10.87
C ARG A 194 3.91 -1.83 11.03
N LEU A 195 3.30 -1.59 12.20
CA LEU A 195 2.87 -0.28 12.66
C LEU A 195 3.53 0.02 14.00
N SER A 196 4.07 1.22 14.16
CA SER A 196 4.70 1.70 15.39
C SER A 196 4.40 3.18 15.61
N CYS A 197 4.88 3.75 16.72
CA CYS A 197 4.63 5.12 17.14
C CYS A 197 3.13 5.41 17.29
N LEU A 198 2.43 4.49 17.94
CA LEU A 198 1.00 4.60 18.19
C LEU A 198 0.78 5.26 19.56
N PRO A 199 -0.14 6.23 19.66
CA PRO A 199 -0.41 6.91 20.93
C PRO A 199 -0.94 5.93 21.96
N HIS A 200 -0.50 6.11 23.18
CA HIS A 200 -0.79 5.25 24.35
C HIS A 200 -0.26 3.81 24.22
N LEU A 201 0.49 3.49 23.18
CA LEU A 201 1.10 2.20 22.91
C LEU A 201 2.55 2.40 22.42
N GLU A 202 3.28 3.31 23.04
CA GLU A 202 4.61 3.77 22.61
C GLU A 202 5.63 2.65 22.46
N GLU A 203 5.53 1.61 23.29
CA GLU A 203 6.37 0.42 23.22
C GLU A 203 5.74 -0.73 22.38
N THR A 204 4.50 -0.58 21.94
CA THR A 204 3.79 -1.64 21.21
C THR A 204 3.97 -1.52 19.71
N THR A 205 4.52 -2.56 19.14
CA THR A 205 4.60 -2.72 17.69
C THR A 205 3.60 -3.79 17.24
N PHE A 206 2.69 -3.45 16.35
CA PHE A 206 1.87 -4.45 15.69
C PHE A 206 2.61 -4.93 14.44
N GLN A 207 2.72 -6.24 14.30
CA GLN A 207 3.42 -6.85 13.18
C GLN A 207 2.67 -8.06 12.66
N VAL A 208 2.75 -8.25 11.34
CA VAL A 208 2.27 -9.43 10.63
C VAL A 208 3.33 -9.82 9.62
N ASP A 209 3.79 -11.05 9.71
CA ASP A 209 4.85 -11.53 8.81
C ASP A 209 4.37 -11.57 7.36
N PRO A 210 5.25 -11.20 6.42
CA PRO A 210 4.93 -11.23 5.01
C PRO A 210 4.68 -12.66 4.52
N PRO A 211 3.85 -12.84 3.49
CA PRO A 211 3.69 -14.13 2.85
C PRO A 211 5.03 -14.58 2.25
N ILE A 212 5.20 -15.88 2.09
CA ILE A 212 6.35 -16.44 1.38
C ILE A 212 6.20 -16.07 -0.10
N TRP A 213 6.74 -14.90 -0.48
CA TRP A 213 6.75 -14.48 -1.87
C TRP A 213 7.68 -15.39 -2.68
N GLY A 214 7.19 -15.88 -3.79
CA GLY A 214 7.92 -16.84 -4.63
C GLY A 214 7.41 -18.25 -4.51
N ASP A 215 6.57 -18.55 -3.54
CA ASP A 215 5.84 -19.82 -3.51
C ASP A 215 4.90 -19.91 -4.72
N GLN A 216 4.86 -21.11 -5.35
CA GLN A 216 3.99 -21.40 -6.48
C GLN A 216 2.51 -21.14 -6.12
N ALA A 217 2.12 -21.39 -4.87
CA ALA A 217 0.78 -21.11 -4.36
C ALA A 217 0.44 -19.60 -4.40
N PHE A 218 1.37 -18.74 -4.00
CA PHE A 218 1.21 -17.28 -4.06
C PHE A 218 1.14 -16.79 -5.51
N ARG A 219 2.04 -17.28 -6.39
CA ARG A 219 2.01 -16.95 -7.83
C ARG A 219 0.71 -17.38 -8.50
N ASN A 220 0.15 -18.51 -8.10
CA ASN A 220 -1.11 -19.05 -8.63
C ASN A 220 -2.34 -18.29 -8.10
N SER A 221 -2.31 -17.78 -6.85
CA SER A 221 -3.39 -16.96 -6.31
C SER A 221 -3.59 -15.66 -7.08
N ILE A 222 -2.50 -15.05 -7.54
CA ILE A 222 -2.51 -13.84 -8.36
C ILE A 222 -3.01 -14.11 -9.80
N LYS A 223 -2.77 -15.31 -10.34
CA LYS A 223 -3.17 -15.68 -11.71
C LYS A 223 -4.63 -16.10 -11.84
N ARG A 224 -5.27 -16.59 -10.76
CA ARG A 224 -6.66 -17.08 -10.79
C ARG A 224 -7.72 -15.98 -10.79
N GLU A 225 -7.34 -14.71 -10.70
CA GLU A 225 -8.25 -13.56 -10.66
C GLU A 225 -8.24 -12.74 -11.98
N LYS A 226 -7.82 -13.37 -13.09
CA LYS A 226 -7.92 -12.79 -14.43
C LYS A 226 -9.21 -13.21 -15.14
#